data_fceb98c9d5a8317fdfc7984800c9fb48
#
_entry.id   fceb98c9d5a8317fdfc7984800c9fb48
#
_cell.length_a   1.000
_cell.length_b   1.000
_cell.length_c   1.000
_cell.angle_alpha   90.00
_cell.angle_beta   90.00
_cell.angle_gamma   90.00
#
_symmetry.space_group_name_H-M   'P 1'
#
loop_
_entity.id
_entity.type
_entity.pdbx_description
1 polymer ?
#
loop_
_entity_poly.entity_id
_entity_poly.type
_entity_poly.pdbx_seq_one_letter_code
_entity_poly.pdbx_strand_id
1 'polypeptide(L)'
;MSATAPRPLLKRVPPGAWTALAWSAATAYSIIVLVRLPGEGYFPRHYNPLEMPPGNRLNLLIATVLAVAGSAWLRRRPMAALSLLLLGAVAGAMVLNSTEINFLQFLTVDVALCHIAATRPRRVSVPAAGLAIGVLVVYAAVRVLVHFVIGTSTMLTVALTVAVAWLIGDSARQNHEHAETLRAQAAAQAVTAERLRISRELHDMVAHSIGIIALQAGAARRVIETQPTAARDALGAIEGAGREALAGLRRMLGALRQAEPEAAGEGSALRPAPGLADLDRLAEATTAAGVRVELEWHGERRPLPPDIELSAYRIVQESITNVVRHAGTASCLVSIGHGPEELSIEVLDCGSGPGGPGREAAAAAGYGLVGMRERTALLHGEFRAGPRPEGGFRVAARLPLPVGVR
;
A
#
# COMPACT_ATOMS: atom_id res chain seq x y z
N MET A 1 -15.49 1.78 -1.16
CA MET A 1 -15.01 3.18 -1.17
C MET A 1 -14.77 3.61 0.27
N SER A 2 -13.55 3.44 0.80
CA SER A 2 -13.22 3.91 2.14
C SER A 2 -12.76 5.37 2.03
N ALA A 3 -13.61 6.28 2.51
CA ALA A 3 -13.32 7.68 2.62
C ALA A 3 -12.12 7.85 3.55
N THR A 4 -10.95 8.20 3.01
CA THR A 4 -9.78 8.59 3.79
C THR A 4 -10.16 9.82 4.60
N ALA A 5 -10.22 9.67 5.94
CA ALA A 5 -10.47 10.77 6.86
C ALA A 5 -9.53 11.95 6.55
N PRO A 6 -10.01 13.18 6.48
CA PRO A 6 -9.20 14.34 6.14
C PRO A 6 -8.08 14.50 7.18
N ARG A 7 -6.84 14.54 6.71
CA ARG A 7 -5.67 14.78 7.57
C ARG A 7 -5.88 16.09 8.34
N PRO A 8 -5.66 16.14 9.67
CA PRO A 8 -5.80 17.35 10.45
C PRO A 8 -4.93 18.47 9.87
N LEU A 9 -5.46 19.69 9.80
CA LEU A 9 -4.87 20.88 9.16
C LEU A 9 -3.42 21.13 9.62
N LEU A 10 -3.13 20.89 10.90
CA LEU A 10 -1.79 21.02 11.49
C LEU A 10 -0.74 20.10 10.86
N LYS A 11 -1.13 18.93 10.32
CA LYS A 11 -0.21 18.00 9.61
C LYS A 11 0.08 18.42 8.16
N ARG A 12 -0.62 19.42 7.62
CA ARG A 12 -0.41 19.93 6.26
C ARG A 12 0.67 21.01 6.19
N VAL A 13 0.96 21.66 7.31
CA VAL A 13 1.94 22.74 7.38
C VAL A 13 3.37 22.14 7.33
N PRO A 14 4.25 22.60 6.43
CA PRO A 14 5.62 22.12 6.38
C PRO A 14 6.39 22.50 7.66
N PRO A 15 7.30 21.65 8.17
CA PRO A 15 8.00 21.89 9.43
C PRO A 15 8.80 23.20 9.44
N GLY A 16 9.33 23.61 8.29
CA GLY A 16 10.00 24.91 8.17
C GLY A 16 9.07 26.12 8.37
N ALA A 17 7.76 25.97 8.13
CA ALA A 17 6.81 27.05 8.41
C ALA A 17 6.59 27.22 9.94
N TRP A 18 6.65 26.14 10.72
CA TRP A 18 6.57 26.20 12.17
C TRP A 18 7.78 26.88 12.78
N THR A 19 8.99 26.58 12.29
CA THR A 19 10.22 27.26 12.75
C THR A 19 10.24 28.72 12.34
N ALA A 20 9.82 29.06 11.12
CA ALA A 20 9.71 30.44 10.65
C ALA A 20 8.66 31.24 11.45
N LEU A 21 7.52 30.61 11.77
CA LEU A 21 6.47 31.19 12.61
C LEU A 21 6.99 31.47 14.05
N ALA A 22 7.69 30.49 14.64
CA ALA A 22 8.29 30.63 15.96
C ALA A 22 9.30 31.78 15.99
N TRP A 23 10.16 31.91 14.99
CA TRP A 23 11.09 33.03 14.83
C TRP A 23 10.37 34.37 14.70
N SER A 24 9.38 34.44 13.84
CA SER A 24 8.62 35.68 13.62
C SER A 24 7.88 36.11 14.87
N ALA A 25 7.24 35.18 15.57
CA ALA A 25 6.55 35.45 16.84
C ALA A 25 7.53 35.90 17.93
N ALA A 26 8.68 35.26 18.05
CA ALA A 26 9.75 35.63 19.00
C ALA A 26 10.29 37.03 18.72
N THR A 27 10.55 37.35 17.47
CA THR A 27 11.05 38.67 17.06
C THR A 27 9.98 39.76 17.28
N ALA A 28 8.74 39.49 16.88
CA ALA A 28 7.62 40.41 17.12
C ALA A 28 7.41 40.69 18.62
N TYR A 29 7.41 39.62 19.46
CA TYR A 29 7.31 39.77 20.90
C TYR A 29 8.46 40.63 21.46
N SER A 30 9.70 40.38 21.04
CA SER A 30 10.86 41.13 21.49
C SER A 30 10.75 42.63 21.13
N ILE A 31 10.20 42.94 19.96
CA ILE A 31 9.94 44.32 19.52
C ILE A 31 8.79 44.95 20.34
N ILE A 32 7.69 44.21 20.52
CA ILE A 32 6.51 44.70 21.28
C ILE A 32 6.87 45.01 22.72
N VAL A 33 7.66 44.17 23.38
CA VAL A 33 8.12 44.38 24.76
C VAL A 33 9.00 45.64 24.89
N LEU A 34 9.68 46.02 23.81
CA LEU A 34 10.48 47.25 23.75
C LEU A 34 9.65 48.51 23.52
N VAL A 35 8.40 48.35 22.95
CA VAL A 35 7.46 49.45 22.73
C VAL A 35 6.64 49.62 24.01
N ARG A 36 6.79 50.74 24.71
CA ARG A 36 6.03 51.04 25.91
C ARG A 36 4.83 51.91 25.61
N LEU A 37 3.74 51.64 26.35
CA LEU A 37 2.53 52.47 26.31
C LEU A 37 2.73 53.69 27.22
N PRO A 38 2.12 54.85 26.87
CA PRO A 38 2.16 56.04 27.71
C PRO A 38 1.56 55.72 29.11
N GLY A 39 2.34 55.93 30.17
CA GLY A 39 1.90 55.68 31.55
C GLY A 39 2.65 54.55 32.28
N GLU A 40 3.46 53.75 31.62
CA GLU A 40 4.32 52.77 32.27
C GLU A 40 5.57 53.42 32.88
N GLY A 41 5.85 53.11 34.14
CA GLY A 41 6.89 53.76 34.97
C GLY A 41 8.29 53.79 34.37
N TYR A 42 9.03 54.82 34.76
CA TYR A 42 10.36 55.19 34.28
C TYR A 42 11.46 54.19 34.72
N PHE A 43 12.01 53.43 33.76
CA PHE A 43 13.31 52.78 33.94
C PHE A 43 14.37 53.49 33.07
N PRO A 44 15.60 53.68 33.54
CA PRO A 44 16.54 54.67 32.96
C PRO A 44 17.26 54.26 31.69
N ARG A 45 16.73 53.31 30.91
CA ARG A 45 17.25 52.97 29.56
C ARG A 45 16.12 52.91 28.56
N HIS A 46 15.85 54.05 27.93
CA HIS A 46 15.02 54.15 26.77
C HIS A 46 15.70 53.51 25.58
N TYR A 47 15.28 52.33 25.18
CA TYR A 47 15.65 51.74 23.92
C TYR A 47 14.47 51.91 22.95
N ASN A 48 14.54 52.94 22.10
CA ASN A 48 13.59 53.10 21.03
C ASN A 48 14.01 52.12 19.92
N PRO A 49 13.14 51.15 19.49
CA PRO A 49 13.49 50.21 18.43
C PRO A 49 13.80 50.92 17.11
N LEU A 50 13.29 52.13 16.92
CA LEU A 50 13.56 52.95 15.75
C LEU A 50 14.94 53.65 15.80
N GLU A 51 15.55 53.75 16.99
CA GLU A 51 16.87 54.30 17.24
C GLU A 51 17.98 53.25 17.41
N MET A 52 17.72 52.00 17.00
CA MET A 52 18.73 50.95 17.05
C MET A 52 20.01 51.37 16.31
N PRO A 53 21.22 51.20 16.92
CA PRO A 53 22.47 51.37 16.24
C PRO A 53 22.53 50.61 14.92
N PRO A 54 23.14 51.12 13.87
CA PRO A 54 23.19 50.45 12.55
C PRO A 54 23.71 49.01 12.66
N GLY A 55 24.69 48.74 13.49
CA GLY A 55 25.22 47.40 13.73
C GLY A 55 24.19 46.41 14.28
N ASN A 56 23.31 46.84 15.19
CA ASN A 56 22.26 46.00 15.74
C ASN A 56 21.19 45.66 14.71
N ARG A 57 20.83 46.62 13.81
CA ARG A 57 19.93 46.38 12.71
C ARG A 57 20.47 45.33 11.73
N LEU A 58 21.79 45.45 11.39
CA LEU A 58 22.46 44.49 10.53
C LEU A 58 22.47 43.09 11.15
N ASN A 59 22.81 42.97 12.42
CA ASN A 59 22.82 41.68 13.12
C ASN A 59 21.44 41.03 13.17
N LEU A 60 20.37 41.81 13.41
CA LEU A 60 18.99 41.31 13.40
C LEU A 60 18.60 40.81 12.00
N LEU A 61 19.02 41.50 10.95
CA LEU A 61 18.79 41.08 9.59
C LEU A 61 19.53 39.77 9.29
N ILE A 62 20.81 39.67 9.67
CA ILE A 62 21.60 38.44 9.54
C ILE A 62 20.93 37.28 10.30
N ALA A 63 20.53 37.49 11.56
CA ALA A 63 19.85 36.51 12.36
C ALA A 63 18.56 35.99 11.70
N THR A 64 17.77 36.90 11.13
CA THR A 64 16.52 36.56 10.45
C THR A 64 16.78 35.79 9.14
N VAL A 65 17.76 36.21 8.36
CA VAL A 65 18.16 35.47 7.13
C VAL A 65 18.61 34.05 7.46
N LEU A 66 19.43 33.89 8.50
CA LEU A 66 19.88 32.58 8.96
C LEU A 66 18.71 31.71 9.45
N ALA A 67 17.75 32.28 10.17
CA ALA A 67 16.57 31.57 10.64
C ALA A 67 15.66 31.13 9.49
N VAL A 68 15.45 31.99 8.50
CA VAL A 68 14.64 31.67 7.28
C VAL A 68 15.35 30.60 6.46
N ALA A 69 16.64 30.73 6.21
CA ALA A 69 17.44 29.74 5.48
C ALA A 69 17.44 28.38 6.19
N GLY A 70 17.65 28.36 7.51
CA GLY A 70 17.57 27.14 8.32
C GLY A 70 16.19 26.49 8.27
N SER A 71 15.13 27.30 8.35
CA SER A 71 13.74 26.82 8.23
C SER A 71 13.46 26.18 6.87
N ALA A 72 13.95 26.77 5.79
CA ALA A 72 13.79 26.26 4.42
C ALA A 72 14.54 24.92 4.20
N TRP A 73 15.72 24.75 4.83
CA TRP A 73 16.56 23.57 4.65
C TRP A 73 16.25 22.42 5.63
N LEU A 74 15.38 22.61 6.60
CA LEU A 74 15.09 21.65 7.68
C LEU A 74 14.71 20.24 7.16
N ARG A 75 13.99 20.16 6.04
CA ARG A 75 13.61 18.88 5.44
C ARG A 75 14.76 18.19 4.70
N ARG A 76 15.61 18.97 4.00
CA ARG A 76 16.65 18.44 3.11
C ARG A 76 17.96 18.14 3.86
N ARG A 77 18.41 19.06 4.72
CA ARG A 77 19.69 18.98 5.47
C ARG A 77 19.47 19.38 6.93
N PRO A 78 18.90 18.46 7.77
CA PRO A 78 18.45 18.81 9.11
C PRO A 78 19.58 19.33 10.03
N MET A 79 20.81 18.78 9.96
CA MET A 79 21.92 19.24 10.76
C MET A 79 22.40 20.64 10.34
N ALA A 80 22.55 20.89 9.05
CA ALA A 80 22.90 22.23 8.55
C ALA A 80 21.81 23.26 8.89
N ALA A 81 20.55 22.89 8.79
CA ALA A 81 19.43 23.73 9.18
C ALA A 81 19.48 24.10 10.65
N LEU A 82 19.71 23.11 11.52
CA LEU A 82 19.84 23.33 12.96
C LEU A 82 21.03 24.25 13.28
N SER A 83 22.18 24.07 12.60
CA SER A 83 23.34 24.95 12.77
C SER A 83 23.03 26.40 12.38
N LEU A 84 22.30 26.62 11.28
CA LEU A 84 21.87 27.96 10.86
C LEU A 84 20.92 28.59 11.88
N LEU A 85 19.96 27.82 12.40
CA LEU A 85 19.00 28.29 13.42
C LEU A 85 19.73 28.64 14.73
N LEU A 86 20.71 27.85 15.17
CA LEU A 86 21.55 28.12 16.34
C LEU A 86 22.38 29.39 16.14
N LEU A 87 23.03 29.55 14.98
CA LEU A 87 23.75 30.78 14.64
C LEU A 87 22.85 32.00 14.65
N GLY A 88 21.63 31.87 14.08
CA GLY A 88 20.59 32.91 14.10
C GLY A 88 20.17 33.28 15.53
N ALA A 89 19.95 32.29 16.40
CA ALA A 89 19.58 32.52 17.79
C ALA A 89 20.72 33.24 18.58
N VAL A 90 21.98 32.84 18.37
CA VAL A 90 23.14 33.50 18.97
C VAL A 90 23.31 34.94 18.44
N ALA A 91 23.21 35.13 17.12
CA ALA A 91 23.27 36.47 16.54
C ALA A 91 22.14 37.37 17.04
N GLY A 92 20.91 36.85 17.16
CA GLY A 92 19.79 37.58 17.74
C GLY A 92 19.98 37.97 19.18
N ALA A 93 20.56 37.07 20.00
CA ALA A 93 20.90 37.38 21.40
C ALA A 93 21.95 38.51 21.55
N MET A 94 22.86 38.65 20.59
CA MET A 94 23.85 39.74 20.57
C MET A 94 23.25 41.12 20.20
N VAL A 95 22.13 41.14 19.45
CA VAL A 95 21.47 42.39 19.00
C VAL A 95 20.82 43.12 20.13
N LEU A 96 20.14 42.41 21.01
CA LEU A 96 19.29 42.99 22.07
C LEU A 96 20.09 43.46 23.29
N ASN A 97 21.42 43.35 23.24
CA ASN A 97 22.30 43.69 24.34
C ASN A 97 21.81 43.16 25.70
N SER A 98 20.98 42.10 25.63
CA SER A 98 20.39 41.49 26.79
C SER A 98 21.43 40.64 27.49
N THR A 99 21.43 40.70 28.83
CA THR A 99 22.27 39.86 29.69
C THR A 99 21.95 38.36 29.52
N GLU A 100 20.86 38.05 28.77
CA GLU A 100 20.29 36.72 28.65
C GLU A 100 19.95 36.38 27.22
N ILE A 101 20.06 35.09 26.86
CA ILE A 101 19.49 34.58 25.60
C ILE A 101 17.97 34.73 25.69
N ASN A 102 17.38 35.35 24.69
CA ASN A 102 15.94 35.43 24.64
C ASN A 102 15.36 34.03 24.44
N PHE A 103 14.69 33.50 25.46
CA PHE A 103 14.05 32.19 25.48
C PHE A 103 13.16 31.94 24.23
N LEU A 104 12.41 32.97 23.81
CA LEU A 104 11.51 32.85 22.66
C LEU A 104 12.26 32.65 21.31
N GLN A 105 13.46 33.24 21.16
CA GLN A 105 14.25 33.01 19.93
C GLN A 105 14.81 31.58 19.88
N PHE A 106 15.09 30.99 21.08
CA PHE A 106 15.55 29.61 21.15
C PHE A 106 14.42 28.60 20.87
N LEU A 107 13.15 28.98 21.04
CA LEU A 107 12.00 28.15 20.70
C LEU A 107 12.04 27.67 19.23
N THR A 108 12.62 28.48 18.33
CA THR A 108 12.82 28.08 16.94
C THR A 108 13.73 26.85 16.79
N VAL A 109 14.77 26.80 17.62
CA VAL A 109 15.70 25.67 17.71
C VAL A 109 15.01 24.45 18.31
N ASP A 110 14.20 24.64 19.36
CA ASP A 110 13.45 23.58 20.02
C ASP A 110 12.45 22.93 19.06
N VAL A 111 11.70 23.73 18.28
CA VAL A 111 10.78 23.21 17.24
C VAL A 111 11.53 22.43 16.17
N ALA A 112 12.70 22.93 15.72
CA ALA A 112 13.52 22.21 14.74
C ALA A 112 14.07 20.90 15.32
N LEU A 113 14.55 20.92 16.56
CA LEU A 113 15.08 19.74 17.25
C LEU A 113 13.99 18.68 17.49
N CYS A 114 12.81 19.10 17.95
CA CYS A 114 11.65 18.23 18.10
C CYS A 114 11.29 17.56 16.76
N HIS A 115 11.27 18.31 15.66
CA HIS A 115 11.01 17.75 14.32
C HIS A 115 12.11 16.76 13.89
N ILE A 116 13.39 17.07 14.15
CA ILE A 116 14.51 16.18 13.84
C ILE A 116 14.37 14.88 14.65
N ALA A 117 14.10 14.98 15.95
CA ALA A 117 13.94 13.82 16.83
C ALA A 117 12.73 12.95 16.44
N ALA A 118 11.64 13.58 15.97
CA ALA A 118 10.43 12.87 15.53
C ALA A 118 10.59 12.15 14.18
N THR A 119 11.49 12.63 13.29
CA THR A 119 11.56 12.15 11.89
C THR A 119 12.86 11.45 11.54
N ARG A 120 13.91 11.57 12.36
CA ARG A 120 15.23 10.98 12.09
C ARG A 120 15.64 9.98 13.18
N PRO A 121 16.47 8.99 12.82
CA PRO A 121 16.97 8.01 13.79
C PRO A 121 17.82 8.67 14.87
N ARG A 122 17.93 8.02 16.03
CA ARG A 122 18.73 8.50 17.17
C ARG A 122 20.17 8.85 16.81
N ARG A 123 20.75 8.18 15.82
CA ARG A 123 22.10 8.47 15.30
C ARG A 123 22.24 9.92 14.78
N VAL A 124 21.15 10.57 14.41
CA VAL A 124 21.10 11.96 13.95
C VAL A 124 20.55 12.88 15.03
N SER A 125 19.49 12.48 15.74
CA SER A 125 18.80 13.33 16.72
C SER A 125 19.62 13.55 18.01
N VAL A 126 20.39 12.56 18.47
CA VAL A 126 21.26 12.72 19.65
C VAL A 126 22.41 13.71 19.38
N PRO A 127 23.18 13.60 18.28
CA PRO A 127 24.16 14.65 17.93
C PRO A 127 23.53 16.03 17.73
N ALA A 128 22.30 16.11 17.22
CA ALA A 128 21.58 17.38 17.07
C ALA A 128 21.31 18.04 18.43
N ALA A 129 20.81 17.27 19.40
CA ALA A 129 20.63 17.74 20.79
C ALA A 129 21.97 18.14 21.45
N GLY A 130 22.99 17.30 21.24
CA GLY A 130 24.36 17.59 21.70
C GLY A 130 24.92 18.89 21.12
N LEU A 131 24.68 19.15 19.83
CA LEU A 131 25.08 20.40 19.17
C LEU A 131 24.38 21.61 19.80
N ALA A 132 23.04 21.51 20.03
CA ALA A 132 22.27 22.61 20.63
C ALA A 132 22.77 22.93 22.05
N ILE A 133 22.98 21.92 22.87
CA ILE A 133 23.56 22.10 24.26
C ILE A 133 25.00 22.60 24.16
N GLY A 134 25.82 22.07 23.26
CA GLY A 134 27.19 22.49 23.06
C GLY A 134 27.30 23.97 22.71
N VAL A 135 26.47 24.48 21.82
CA VAL A 135 26.38 25.90 21.46
C VAL A 135 26.03 26.76 22.69
N LEU A 136 25.07 26.31 23.53
CA LEU A 136 24.70 26.99 24.75
C LEU A 136 25.87 27.07 25.73
N VAL A 137 26.60 25.97 25.92
CA VAL A 137 27.77 25.91 26.80
C VAL A 137 28.88 26.82 26.30
N VAL A 138 29.19 26.80 25.00
CA VAL A 138 30.20 27.68 24.38
C VAL A 138 29.77 29.14 24.51
N TYR A 139 28.51 29.47 24.27
CA TYR A 139 27.97 30.83 24.44
C TYR A 139 28.13 31.29 25.89
N ALA A 140 27.81 30.46 26.89
CA ALA A 140 28.00 30.77 28.31
C ALA A 140 29.48 30.99 28.64
N ALA A 141 30.36 30.09 28.20
CA ALA A 141 31.80 30.19 28.44
C ALA A 141 32.40 31.49 27.86
N VAL A 142 32.04 31.85 26.62
CA VAL A 142 32.50 33.10 25.99
C VAL A 142 32.04 34.31 26.79
N ARG A 143 30.79 34.34 27.25
CA ARG A 143 30.24 35.46 28.04
C ARG A 143 30.95 35.61 29.38
N VAL A 144 31.28 34.51 30.08
CA VAL A 144 32.04 34.53 31.31
C VAL A 144 33.44 35.07 31.06
N LEU A 145 34.12 34.62 29.99
CA LEU A 145 35.47 35.08 29.62
C LEU A 145 35.54 36.59 29.31
N VAL A 146 34.46 37.14 28.75
CA VAL A 146 34.36 38.58 28.40
C VAL A 146 33.74 39.40 29.55
N HIS A 147 33.64 38.84 30.75
CA HIS A 147 33.11 39.46 31.96
C HIS A 147 31.65 40.00 31.86
N PHE A 148 30.83 39.42 30.98
CA PHE A 148 29.41 39.71 30.96
C PHE A 148 28.63 38.90 32.01
N VAL A 149 27.64 39.50 32.64
CA VAL A 149 26.76 38.82 33.58
C VAL A 149 25.89 37.79 32.80
N ILE A 150 25.80 36.58 33.36
CA ILE A 150 24.96 35.51 32.81
C ILE A 150 23.85 35.21 33.81
N GLY A 151 22.61 35.16 33.34
CA GLY A 151 21.51 34.59 34.10
C GLY A 151 21.56 33.06 34.07
N THR A 152 22.08 32.47 35.17
CA THR A 152 22.18 30.99 35.26
C THR A 152 20.81 30.30 35.17
N SER A 153 19.74 30.93 35.69
CA SER A 153 18.37 30.46 35.62
C SER A 153 17.88 30.36 34.16
N THR A 154 18.15 31.37 33.34
CA THR A 154 17.76 31.39 31.93
C THR A 154 18.52 30.34 31.13
N MET A 155 19.82 30.14 31.37
CA MET A 155 20.61 29.09 30.73
C MET A 155 20.09 27.70 31.06
N LEU A 156 19.78 27.43 32.32
CA LEU A 156 19.16 26.17 32.75
C LEU A 156 17.77 25.95 32.10
N THR A 157 16.97 27.03 32.06
CA THR A 157 15.65 26.96 31.42
C THR A 157 15.76 26.61 29.94
N VAL A 158 16.65 27.29 29.18
CA VAL A 158 16.88 26.99 27.77
C VAL A 158 17.43 25.58 27.56
N ALA A 159 18.37 25.13 28.40
CA ALA A 159 18.89 23.75 28.34
C ALA A 159 17.76 22.71 28.60
N LEU A 160 16.87 23.02 29.55
CA LEU A 160 15.72 22.17 29.85
C LEU A 160 14.74 22.09 28.67
N THR A 161 14.46 23.24 28.00
CA THR A 161 13.56 23.20 26.82
C THR A 161 14.14 22.41 25.66
N VAL A 162 15.45 22.46 25.42
CA VAL A 162 16.16 21.60 24.46
C VAL A 162 15.95 20.12 24.78
N ALA A 163 16.15 19.74 26.06
CA ALA A 163 15.94 18.35 26.49
C ALA A 163 14.48 17.92 26.31
N VAL A 164 13.51 18.76 26.72
CA VAL A 164 12.07 18.50 26.57
C VAL A 164 11.67 18.40 25.10
N ALA A 165 12.15 19.30 24.24
CA ALA A 165 11.87 19.28 22.81
C ALA A 165 12.39 17.99 22.16
N TRP A 166 13.61 17.55 22.53
CA TRP A 166 14.15 16.29 22.05
C TRP A 166 13.34 15.09 22.55
N LEU A 167 12.96 15.05 23.83
CA LEU A 167 12.15 13.97 24.42
C LEU A 167 10.77 13.86 23.76
N ILE A 168 10.10 15.00 23.54
CA ILE A 168 8.79 15.02 22.85
C ILE A 168 8.94 14.44 21.43
N GLY A 169 9.97 14.88 20.71
CA GLY A 169 10.24 14.38 19.35
C GLY A 169 10.54 12.88 19.32
N ASP A 170 11.43 12.40 20.21
CA ASP A 170 11.79 10.99 20.30
C ASP A 170 10.61 10.11 20.73
N SER A 171 9.80 10.58 21.70
CA SER A 171 8.55 9.91 22.09
C SER A 171 7.55 9.83 20.94
N ALA A 172 7.36 10.91 20.17
CA ALA A 172 6.48 10.91 19.01
C ALA A 172 6.94 9.89 17.95
N ARG A 173 8.25 9.79 17.71
CA ARG A 173 8.84 8.78 16.82
C ARG A 173 8.58 7.36 17.30
N GLN A 174 8.88 7.08 18.58
CA GLN A 174 8.66 5.77 19.19
C GLN A 174 7.18 5.36 19.11
N ASN A 175 6.25 6.27 19.43
CA ASN A 175 4.82 6.01 19.34
C ASN A 175 4.39 5.68 17.89
N HIS A 176 5.02 6.31 16.90
CA HIS A 176 4.73 6.02 15.49
C HIS A 176 5.22 4.63 15.09
N GLU A 177 6.46 4.28 15.45
CA GLU A 177 7.06 2.97 15.21
C GLU A 177 6.25 1.85 15.90
N HIS A 178 5.83 2.07 17.16
CA HIS A 178 4.97 1.12 17.87
C HIS A 178 3.60 0.95 17.20
N ALA A 179 2.97 2.06 16.76
CA ALA A 179 1.69 2.00 16.08
C ALA A 179 1.76 1.24 14.76
N GLU A 180 2.84 1.36 14.01
CA GLU A 180 3.08 0.58 12.78
C GLU A 180 3.25 -0.91 13.09
N THR A 181 4.03 -1.24 14.11
CA THR A 181 4.25 -2.63 14.55
C THR A 181 2.93 -3.28 14.99
N LEU A 182 2.14 -2.57 15.80
CA LEU A 182 0.82 -3.06 16.24
C LEU A 182 -0.15 -3.26 15.07
N ARG A 183 -0.14 -2.38 14.07
CA ARG A 183 -0.96 -2.55 12.85
C ARG A 183 -0.54 -3.77 12.05
N ALA A 184 0.77 -3.99 11.89
CA ALA A 184 1.28 -5.18 11.20
C ALA A 184 0.90 -6.47 11.95
N GLN A 185 1.02 -6.49 13.28
CA GLN A 185 0.61 -7.61 14.10
C GLN A 185 -0.89 -7.88 14.03
N ALA A 186 -1.73 -6.83 14.10
CA ALA A 186 -3.17 -6.96 13.99
C ALA A 186 -3.59 -7.51 12.62
N ALA A 187 -2.94 -7.07 11.54
CA ALA A 187 -3.17 -7.61 10.20
C ALA A 187 -2.82 -9.10 10.11
N ALA A 188 -1.66 -9.50 10.65
CA ALA A 188 -1.25 -10.91 10.69
C ALA A 188 -2.20 -11.79 11.54
N GLN A 189 -2.65 -11.27 12.68
CA GLN A 189 -3.64 -11.95 13.52
C GLN A 189 -4.99 -12.09 12.83
N ALA A 190 -5.46 -11.07 12.11
CA ALA A 190 -6.71 -11.12 11.35
C ALA A 190 -6.66 -12.22 10.27
N VAL A 191 -5.54 -12.35 9.54
CA VAL A 191 -5.33 -13.42 8.56
C VAL A 191 -5.38 -14.80 9.22
N THR A 192 -4.72 -14.97 10.37
CA THR A 192 -4.71 -16.24 11.09
C THR A 192 -6.10 -16.60 11.62
N ALA A 193 -6.82 -15.63 12.19
CA ALA A 193 -8.19 -15.84 12.67
C ALA A 193 -9.13 -16.23 11.52
N GLU A 194 -9.00 -15.61 10.36
CA GLU A 194 -9.78 -15.94 9.18
C GLU A 194 -9.50 -17.36 8.67
N ARG A 195 -8.23 -17.77 8.63
CA ARG A 195 -7.85 -19.15 8.27
C ARG A 195 -8.46 -20.18 9.23
N LEU A 196 -8.47 -19.91 10.54
CA LEU A 196 -9.09 -20.78 11.54
C LEU A 196 -10.61 -20.82 11.40
N ARG A 197 -11.26 -19.69 11.05
CA ARG A 197 -12.69 -19.63 10.77
C ARG A 197 -13.05 -20.51 9.58
N ILE A 198 -12.34 -20.34 8.47
CA ILE A 198 -12.53 -21.12 7.25
C ILE A 198 -12.29 -22.62 7.51
N SER A 199 -11.25 -22.97 8.27
CA SER A 199 -10.98 -24.37 8.62
C SER A 199 -12.13 -25.00 9.41
N ARG A 200 -12.76 -24.28 10.34
CA ARG A 200 -13.94 -24.76 11.07
C ARG A 200 -15.14 -24.91 10.14
N GLU A 201 -15.43 -23.91 9.29
CA GLU A 201 -16.54 -23.98 8.34
C GLU A 201 -16.38 -25.17 7.37
N LEU A 202 -15.15 -25.45 6.90
CA LEU A 202 -14.84 -26.62 6.08
C LEU A 202 -15.06 -27.92 6.86
N HIS A 203 -14.59 -27.98 8.10
CA HIS A 203 -14.76 -29.17 8.96
C HIS A 203 -16.22 -29.45 9.23
N ASP A 204 -17.01 -28.44 9.56
CA ASP A 204 -18.43 -28.55 9.86
C ASP A 204 -19.23 -29.01 8.63
N MET A 205 -18.91 -28.46 7.45
CA MET A 205 -19.56 -28.87 6.20
C MET A 205 -19.23 -30.33 5.84
N VAL A 206 -17.95 -30.72 5.96
CA VAL A 206 -17.53 -32.11 5.70
C VAL A 206 -18.15 -33.10 6.70
N ALA A 207 -18.11 -32.76 7.98
CA ALA A 207 -18.67 -33.61 9.04
C ALA A 207 -20.19 -33.82 8.85
N HIS A 208 -20.91 -32.72 8.51
CA HIS A 208 -22.35 -32.78 8.25
C HIS A 208 -22.68 -33.69 7.05
N SER A 209 -21.96 -33.47 5.91
CA SER A 209 -22.18 -34.27 4.70
C SER A 209 -21.84 -35.75 4.91
N ILE A 210 -20.73 -36.04 5.59
CA ILE A 210 -20.36 -37.45 5.95
C ILE A 210 -21.43 -38.07 6.87
N GLY A 211 -21.96 -37.30 7.83
CA GLY A 211 -23.03 -37.75 8.70
C GLY A 211 -24.29 -38.18 7.96
N ILE A 212 -24.74 -37.34 6.99
CA ILE A 212 -25.88 -37.66 6.13
C ILE A 212 -25.60 -38.91 5.28
N ILE A 213 -24.43 -38.98 4.63
CA ILE A 213 -24.05 -40.15 3.84
C ILE A 213 -24.05 -41.43 4.65
N ALA A 214 -23.48 -41.42 5.85
CA ALA A 214 -23.42 -42.58 6.72
C ALA A 214 -24.81 -43.05 7.19
N LEU A 215 -25.70 -42.09 7.55
CA LEU A 215 -27.09 -42.37 7.94
C LEU A 215 -27.88 -43.00 6.80
N GLN A 216 -27.81 -42.41 5.59
CA GLN A 216 -28.52 -42.90 4.41
C GLN A 216 -27.99 -44.24 3.92
N ALA A 217 -26.67 -44.47 3.97
CA ALA A 217 -26.06 -45.77 3.67
C ALA A 217 -26.52 -46.85 4.65
N GLY A 218 -26.62 -46.52 5.95
CA GLY A 218 -27.16 -47.41 6.96
C GLY A 218 -28.63 -47.75 6.76
N ALA A 219 -29.46 -46.79 6.35
CA ALA A 219 -30.85 -46.96 6.01
C ALA A 219 -31.00 -47.84 4.76
N ALA A 220 -30.32 -47.52 3.68
CA ALA A 220 -30.34 -48.28 2.43
C ALA A 220 -29.99 -49.76 2.67
N ARG A 221 -28.94 -50.05 3.43
CA ARG A 221 -28.50 -51.42 3.77
C ARG A 221 -29.58 -52.24 4.46
N ARG A 222 -30.43 -51.62 5.32
CA ARG A 222 -31.47 -52.34 6.09
C ARG A 222 -32.67 -52.70 5.20
N VAL A 223 -32.97 -51.94 4.18
CA VAL A 223 -34.21 -52.10 3.40
C VAL A 223 -33.98 -52.60 1.98
N ILE A 224 -32.73 -52.87 1.60
CA ILE A 224 -32.38 -53.19 0.19
C ILE A 224 -33.10 -54.44 -0.35
N GLU A 225 -33.29 -55.43 0.53
CA GLU A 225 -33.97 -56.68 0.18
C GLU A 225 -35.49 -56.61 0.32
N THR A 226 -36.02 -55.77 1.22
CA THR A 226 -37.45 -55.68 1.53
C THR A 226 -38.15 -54.54 0.83
N GLN A 227 -37.47 -53.43 0.58
CA GLN A 227 -37.99 -52.21 -0.09
C GLN A 227 -36.94 -51.64 -1.08
N PRO A 228 -36.76 -52.22 -2.27
CA PRO A 228 -35.71 -51.80 -3.19
C PRO A 228 -35.85 -50.36 -3.69
N THR A 229 -37.08 -49.84 -3.76
CA THR A 229 -37.33 -48.42 -4.13
C THR A 229 -36.80 -47.46 -3.07
N ALA A 230 -37.09 -47.71 -1.79
CA ALA A 230 -36.59 -46.91 -0.67
C ALA A 230 -35.04 -46.94 -0.56
N ALA A 231 -34.42 -48.08 -0.91
CA ALA A 231 -32.97 -48.19 -1.00
C ALA A 231 -32.40 -47.34 -2.14
N ARG A 232 -33.04 -47.27 -3.29
CA ARG A 232 -32.62 -46.39 -4.43
C ARG A 232 -32.72 -44.91 -4.04
N ASP A 233 -33.80 -44.51 -3.37
CA ASP A 233 -33.98 -43.13 -2.92
C ASP A 233 -32.90 -42.71 -1.92
N ALA A 234 -32.56 -43.60 -0.99
CA ALA A 234 -31.47 -43.36 -0.04
C ALA A 234 -30.11 -43.26 -0.75
N LEU A 235 -29.83 -44.06 -1.78
CA LEU A 235 -28.61 -43.97 -2.58
C LEU A 235 -28.58 -42.67 -3.39
N GLY A 236 -29.73 -42.22 -3.93
CA GLY A 236 -29.85 -40.93 -4.58
C GLY A 236 -29.57 -39.74 -3.66
N ALA A 237 -30.01 -39.83 -2.37
CA ALA A 237 -29.71 -38.82 -1.37
C ALA A 237 -28.21 -38.79 -1.00
N ILE A 238 -27.52 -39.94 -0.99
CA ILE A 238 -26.06 -40.00 -0.80
C ILE A 238 -25.33 -39.28 -1.96
N GLU A 239 -25.74 -39.58 -3.19
CA GLU A 239 -25.14 -38.95 -4.38
C GLU A 239 -25.35 -37.42 -4.36
N GLY A 240 -26.55 -36.99 -4.00
CA GLY A 240 -26.89 -35.56 -3.86
C GLY A 240 -26.02 -34.87 -2.81
N ALA A 241 -25.95 -35.44 -1.61
CA ALA A 241 -25.13 -34.90 -0.51
C ALA A 241 -23.63 -34.82 -0.86
N GLY A 242 -23.11 -35.85 -1.55
CA GLY A 242 -21.71 -35.83 -2.04
C GLY A 242 -21.43 -34.75 -3.07
N ARG A 243 -22.34 -34.58 -4.04
CA ARG A 243 -22.21 -33.49 -5.05
C ARG A 243 -22.27 -32.10 -4.41
N GLU A 244 -23.18 -31.90 -3.47
CA GLU A 244 -23.33 -30.61 -2.77
C GLU A 244 -22.11 -30.26 -1.94
N ALA A 245 -21.56 -31.24 -1.19
CA ALA A 245 -20.32 -31.08 -0.43
C ALA A 245 -19.13 -30.69 -1.32
N LEU A 246 -18.94 -31.41 -2.45
CA LEU A 246 -17.89 -31.11 -3.40
C LEU A 246 -18.05 -29.73 -4.04
N ALA A 247 -19.26 -29.31 -4.36
CA ALA A 247 -19.54 -28.00 -4.91
C ALA A 247 -19.25 -26.88 -3.88
N GLY A 248 -19.63 -27.10 -2.60
CA GLY A 248 -19.33 -26.20 -1.49
C GLY A 248 -17.83 -26.02 -1.27
N LEU A 249 -17.07 -27.12 -1.22
CA LEU A 249 -15.60 -27.10 -1.10
C LEU A 249 -14.95 -26.35 -2.26
N ARG A 250 -15.39 -26.57 -3.49
CA ARG A 250 -14.86 -25.87 -4.67
C ARG A 250 -15.12 -24.36 -4.63
N ARG A 251 -16.30 -23.94 -4.17
CA ARG A 251 -16.63 -22.51 -4.00
C ARG A 251 -15.73 -21.85 -2.98
N MET A 252 -15.52 -22.49 -1.81
CA MET A 252 -14.65 -21.92 -0.76
C MET A 252 -13.18 -21.86 -1.17
N LEU A 253 -12.66 -22.92 -1.81
CA LEU A 253 -11.28 -22.93 -2.33
C LEU A 253 -11.09 -21.91 -3.46
N GLY A 254 -12.12 -21.67 -4.26
CA GLY A 254 -12.11 -20.63 -5.30
C GLY A 254 -12.05 -19.22 -4.69
N ALA A 255 -12.83 -18.96 -3.64
CA ALA A 255 -12.82 -17.69 -2.92
C ALA A 255 -11.48 -17.45 -2.20
N LEU A 256 -10.87 -18.48 -1.60
CA LEU A 256 -9.54 -18.40 -0.99
C LEU A 256 -8.44 -18.06 -2.00
N ARG A 257 -8.47 -18.67 -3.19
CA ARG A 257 -7.51 -18.35 -4.26
C ARG A 257 -7.67 -16.93 -4.82
N GLN A 258 -8.86 -16.35 -4.76
CA GLN A 258 -9.10 -14.96 -5.16
C GLN A 258 -8.72 -13.96 -4.06
N ALA A 259 -8.74 -14.38 -2.79
CA ALA A 259 -8.38 -13.55 -1.64
C ALA A 259 -6.87 -13.54 -1.32
N GLU A 260 -6.09 -14.51 -1.84
CA GLU A 260 -4.64 -14.46 -1.80
C GLU A 260 -4.16 -13.57 -2.97
N PRO A 261 -3.65 -12.35 -2.71
CA PRO A 261 -2.85 -11.65 -3.70
C PRO A 261 -1.65 -12.55 -4.01
N GLU A 262 -1.21 -12.62 -5.24
CA GLU A 262 -0.14 -13.45 -5.84
C GLU A 262 1.18 -13.58 -5.05
N ALA A 263 1.14 -13.54 -3.73
CA ALA A 263 2.28 -13.70 -2.81
C ALA A 263 2.69 -15.15 -2.55
N ALA A 264 2.00 -16.14 -3.14
CA ALA A 264 2.38 -17.55 -3.04
C ALA A 264 3.22 -18.01 -4.24
N GLY A 265 4.18 -17.18 -4.66
CA GLY A 265 5.15 -17.48 -5.73
C GLY A 265 6.53 -17.92 -5.24
N GLU A 266 6.81 -18.05 -3.95
CA GLU A 266 8.17 -18.37 -3.49
C GLU A 266 8.56 -19.86 -3.54
N GLY A 267 7.63 -20.76 -3.91
CA GLY A 267 7.91 -22.18 -4.11
C GLY A 267 8.01 -22.61 -5.60
N SER A 268 7.70 -21.72 -6.55
CA SER A 268 7.74 -22.02 -8.00
C SER A 268 8.69 -21.10 -8.79
N ALA A 269 9.63 -20.47 -8.14
CA ALA A 269 10.56 -19.48 -8.71
C ALA A 269 11.57 -20.05 -9.74
N LEU A 270 11.37 -21.28 -10.25
CA LEU A 270 12.25 -21.92 -11.24
C LEU A 270 11.59 -22.18 -12.60
N ARG A 271 10.32 -21.79 -12.82
CA ARG A 271 9.73 -21.82 -14.17
C ARG A 271 9.20 -20.44 -14.52
N PRO A 272 9.59 -19.86 -15.66
CA PRO A 272 9.01 -18.63 -16.16
C PRO A 272 7.48 -18.80 -16.29
N ALA A 273 6.72 -17.73 -16.08
CA ALA A 273 5.27 -17.74 -16.24
C ALA A 273 4.93 -18.30 -17.65
N PRO A 274 3.91 -19.17 -17.77
CA PRO A 274 3.56 -19.75 -19.07
C PRO A 274 3.12 -18.64 -20.02
N GLY A 275 3.61 -18.71 -21.24
CA GLY A 275 3.35 -17.77 -22.31
C GLY A 275 2.77 -18.44 -23.57
N LEU A 276 2.63 -17.67 -24.64
CA LEU A 276 2.15 -18.19 -25.94
C LEU A 276 3.05 -19.28 -26.52
N ALA A 277 4.32 -19.31 -26.17
CA ALA A 277 5.25 -20.37 -26.54
C ALA A 277 4.90 -21.75 -25.93
N ASP A 278 4.09 -21.78 -24.86
CA ASP A 278 3.68 -23.02 -24.20
C ASP A 278 2.38 -23.60 -24.79
N LEU A 279 1.76 -22.95 -25.77
CA LEU A 279 0.48 -23.38 -26.35
C LEU A 279 0.61 -24.70 -27.11
N ASP A 280 1.73 -24.96 -27.78
CA ASP A 280 1.96 -26.22 -28.48
C ASP A 280 1.92 -27.39 -27.48
N ARG A 281 2.52 -27.24 -26.31
CA ARG A 281 2.50 -28.24 -25.23
C ARG A 281 1.08 -28.41 -24.64
N LEU A 282 0.31 -27.32 -24.51
CA LEU A 282 -1.06 -27.37 -24.07
C LEU A 282 -1.96 -28.10 -25.07
N ALA A 283 -1.78 -27.86 -26.38
CA ALA A 283 -2.49 -28.52 -27.44
C ALA A 283 -2.18 -30.03 -27.49
N GLU A 284 -0.92 -30.42 -27.38
CA GLU A 284 -0.50 -31.83 -27.30
C GLU A 284 -1.14 -32.55 -26.11
N ALA A 285 -1.05 -31.96 -24.91
CA ALA A 285 -1.62 -32.52 -23.69
C ALA A 285 -3.16 -32.69 -23.79
N THR A 286 -3.84 -31.73 -24.41
CA THR A 286 -5.30 -31.80 -24.61
C THR A 286 -5.66 -32.84 -25.67
N THR A 287 -4.88 -32.95 -26.74
CA THR A 287 -5.07 -33.96 -27.79
C THR A 287 -4.89 -35.36 -27.21
N ALA A 288 -3.91 -35.56 -26.34
CA ALA A 288 -3.73 -36.83 -25.62
C ALA A 288 -4.91 -37.16 -24.68
N ALA A 289 -5.62 -36.15 -24.21
CA ALA A 289 -6.83 -36.29 -23.40
C ALA A 289 -8.12 -36.52 -24.21
N GLY A 290 -8.04 -36.59 -25.53
CA GLY A 290 -9.15 -37.00 -26.42
C GLY A 290 -9.82 -35.90 -27.22
N VAL A 291 -9.35 -34.64 -27.12
CA VAL A 291 -9.84 -33.51 -27.93
C VAL A 291 -8.69 -32.95 -28.78
N ARG A 292 -8.76 -33.13 -30.09
CA ARG A 292 -7.76 -32.62 -31.04
C ARG A 292 -7.78 -31.09 -31.04
N VAL A 293 -6.65 -30.47 -30.72
CA VAL A 293 -6.47 -29.01 -30.76
C VAL A 293 -5.62 -28.65 -31.98
N GLU A 294 -6.14 -27.89 -32.90
CA GLU A 294 -5.45 -27.35 -34.05
C GLU A 294 -5.06 -25.90 -33.75
N LEU A 295 -3.77 -25.58 -33.87
CA LEU A 295 -3.24 -24.22 -33.62
C LEU A 295 -2.91 -23.56 -34.96
N GLU A 296 -3.52 -22.41 -35.21
CA GLU A 296 -3.22 -21.56 -36.36
C GLU A 296 -2.63 -20.23 -35.92
N TRP A 297 -1.50 -19.86 -36.56
CA TRP A 297 -0.82 -18.61 -36.27
C TRP A 297 -0.89 -17.69 -37.47
N HIS A 298 -1.32 -16.46 -37.26
CA HIS A 298 -1.44 -15.44 -38.30
C HIS A 298 -0.54 -14.23 -37.94
N GLY A 299 0.16 -13.69 -38.93
CA GLY A 299 1.08 -12.57 -38.74
C GLY A 299 2.47 -12.99 -38.24
N GLU A 300 3.35 -12.01 -38.08
CA GLU A 300 4.72 -12.21 -37.63
C GLU A 300 4.77 -12.28 -36.11
N ARG A 301 5.28 -13.38 -35.55
CA ARG A 301 5.45 -13.55 -34.11
C ARG A 301 6.50 -12.56 -33.60
N ARG A 302 6.12 -11.72 -32.66
CA ARG A 302 7.00 -10.74 -32.00
C ARG A 302 6.91 -10.88 -30.48
N PRO A 303 7.94 -10.44 -29.73
CA PRO A 303 7.88 -10.40 -28.28
C PRO A 303 6.70 -9.53 -27.81
N LEU A 304 5.95 -10.02 -26.84
CA LEU A 304 4.81 -9.34 -26.25
C LEU A 304 5.14 -8.92 -24.80
N PRO A 305 4.48 -7.88 -24.27
CA PRO A 305 4.52 -7.60 -22.85
C PRO A 305 4.09 -8.83 -22.02
N PRO A 306 4.75 -9.13 -20.90
CA PRO A 306 4.51 -10.35 -20.11
C PRO A 306 3.06 -10.50 -19.61
N ASP A 307 2.39 -9.40 -19.31
CA ASP A 307 0.99 -9.34 -18.88
C ASP A 307 0.02 -9.71 -20.02
N ILE A 308 0.29 -9.27 -21.24
CA ILE A 308 -0.48 -9.63 -22.43
C ILE A 308 -0.25 -11.10 -22.77
N GLU A 309 1.00 -11.55 -22.73
CA GLU A 309 1.37 -12.94 -23.05
C GLU A 309 0.73 -13.94 -22.07
N LEU A 310 0.80 -13.66 -20.78
CA LEU A 310 0.16 -14.47 -19.74
C LEU A 310 -1.37 -14.48 -19.88
N SER A 311 -1.97 -13.31 -20.12
CA SER A 311 -3.42 -13.20 -20.29
C SER A 311 -3.92 -13.95 -21.52
N ALA A 312 -3.20 -13.84 -22.63
CA ALA A 312 -3.47 -14.59 -23.85
C ALA A 312 -3.42 -16.11 -23.63
N TYR A 313 -2.35 -16.60 -22.99
CA TYR A 313 -2.22 -18.01 -22.62
C TYR A 313 -3.40 -18.48 -21.76
N ARG A 314 -3.78 -17.71 -20.73
CA ARG A 314 -4.89 -18.07 -19.84
C ARG A 314 -6.26 -18.07 -20.53
N ILE A 315 -6.50 -17.16 -21.46
CA ILE A 315 -7.73 -17.15 -22.26
C ILE A 315 -7.81 -18.44 -23.11
N VAL A 316 -6.74 -18.81 -23.78
CA VAL A 316 -6.69 -20.06 -24.59
C VAL A 316 -6.86 -21.28 -23.68
N GLN A 317 -6.13 -21.36 -22.57
CA GLN A 317 -6.20 -22.48 -21.62
C GLN A 317 -7.64 -22.70 -21.09
N GLU A 318 -8.30 -21.62 -20.65
CA GLU A 318 -9.66 -21.67 -20.13
C GLU A 318 -10.65 -22.06 -21.25
N SER A 319 -10.47 -21.53 -22.47
CA SER A 319 -11.31 -21.85 -23.61
C SER A 319 -11.21 -23.32 -24.00
N ILE A 320 -10.00 -23.87 -24.09
CA ILE A 320 -9.77 -25.30 -24.37
C ILE A 320 -10.35 -26.16 -23.25
N THR A 321 -10.20 -25.76 -21.98
CA THR A 321 -10.78 -26.45 -20.83
C THR A 321 -12.30 -26.51 -20.93
N ASN A 322 -12.93 -25.42 -21.40
CA ASN A 322 -14.38 -25.35 -21.60
C ASN A 322 -14.83 -26.29 -22.77
N VAL A 323 -14.05 -26.36 -23.83
CA VAL A 323 -14.31 -27.31 -24.91
C VAL A 323 -14.29 -28.77 -24.42
N VAL A 324 -13.23 -29.15 -23.67
CA VAL A 324 -13.11 -30.49 -23.10
C VAL A 324 -14.27 -30.85 -22.18
N ARG A 325 -14.73 -29.86 -21.38
CA ARG A 325 -15.82 -30.10 -20.40
C ARG A 325 -17.21 -30.03 -20.91
N HIS A 326 -17.46 -29.21 -21.97
CA HIS A 326 -18.82 -28.80 -22.31
C HIS A 326 -19.19 -28.97 -23.77
N ALA A 327 -18.24 -29.04 -24.71
CA ALA A 327 -18.56 -29.05 -26.14
C ALA A 327 -18.98 -30.42 -26.66
N GLY A 328 -18.55 -31.52 -26.03
CA GLY A 328 -18.82 -32.89 -26.52
C GLY A 328 -18.30 -33.12 -27.96
N THR A 329 -17.22 -32.45 -28.34
CA THR A 329 -16.58 -32.52 -29.65
C THR A 329 -15.24 -33.20 -29.60
N ALA A 330 -14.78 -33.77 -30.72
CA ALA A 330 -13.48 -34.39 -30.84
C ALA A 330 -12.38 -33.39 -31.27
N SER A 331 -12.71 -32.15 -31.64
CA SER A 331 -11.72 -31.17 -32.10
C SER A 331 -12.13 -29.73 -31.81
N CYS A 332 -11.13 -28.87 -31.66
CA CYS A 332 -11.29 -27.41 -31.64
C CYS A 332 -10.12 -26.74 -32.39
N LEU A 333 -10.41 -25.55 -32.93
CA LEU A 333 -9.46 -24.69 -33.62
C LEU A 333 -9.14 -23.49 -32.75
N VAL A 334 -7.84 -23.21 -32.58
CA VAL A 334 -7.34 -22.05 -31.88
C VAL A 334 -6.56 -21.19 -32.86
N SER A 335 -7.01 -20.02 -33.17
CA SER A 335 -6.37 -19.08 -34.09
C SER A 335 -5.79 -17.89 -33.31
N ILE A 336 -4.50 -17.60 -33.51
CA ILE A 336 -3.81 -16.50 -32.84
C ILE A 336 -3.23 -15.57 -33.90
N GLY A 337 -3.70 -14.32 -33.92
CA GLY A 337 -3.27 -13.33 -34.89
C GLY A 337 -2.43 -12.23 -34.26
N HIS A 338 -1.19 -12.06 -34.73
CA HIS A 338 -0.32 -10.95 -34.35
C HIS A 338 -0.54 -9.77 -35.32
N GLY A 339 -1.41 -8.84 -34.94
CA GLY A 339 -1.62 -7.60 -35.68
C GLY A 339 -0.61 -6.50 -35.31
N PRO A 340 -0.59 -5.38 -36.05
CA PRO A 340 0.30 -4.25 -35.74
C PRO A 340 -0.04 -3.58 -34.39
N GLU A 341 -1.30 -3.50 -34.03
CA GLU A 341 -1.80 -2.76 -32.85
C GLU A 341 -2.56 -3.66 -31.86
N GLU A 342 -2.87 -4.91 -32.23
CA GLU A 342 -3.62 -5.84 -31.39
C GLU A 342 -3.15 -7.29 -31.55
N LEU A 343 -3.33 -8.07 -30.50
CA LEU A 343 -3.26 -9.55 -30.52
C LEU A 343 -4.70 -10.06 -30.56
N SER A 344 -5.06 -10.82 -31.57
CA SER A 344 -6.36 -11.49 -31.68
C SER A 344 -6.24 -12.96 -31.30
N ILE A 345 -7.21 -13.44 -30.54
CA ILE A 345 -7.32 -14.85 -30.11
C ILE A 345 -8.73 -15.29 -30.46
N GLU A 346 -8.84 -16.42 -31.16
CA GLU A 346 -10.09 -17.04 -31.45
C GLU A 346 -10.07 -18.53 -31.19
N VAL A 347 -11.04 -19.04 -30.45
CA VAL A 347 -11.21 -20.47 -30.19
C VAL A 347 -12.60 -20.91 -30.68
N LEU A 348 -12.59 -21.87 -31.56
CA LEU A 348 -13.79 -22.41 -32.20
C LEU A 348 -13.94 -23.90 -31.91
N ASP A 349 -15.11 -24.32 -31.50
CA ASP A 349 -15.47 -25.73 -31.46
C ASP A 349 -16.68 -26.03 -32.37
N CYS A 350 -16.86 -27.29 -32.73
CA CYS A 350 -17.94 -27.79 -33.52
C CYS A 350 -18.91 -28.68 -32.70
N GLY A 351 -18.94 -28.48 -31.38
CA GLY A 351 -19.81 -29.26 -30.48
C GLY A 351 -21.29 -28.95 -30.63
N SER A 352 -22.10 -29.73 -29.97
CA SER A 352 -23.57 -29.59 -30.02
C SER A 352 -24.10 -28.35 -29.28
N GLY A 353 -23.23 -27.55 -28.65
CA GLY A 353 -23.57 -26.39 -27.82
C GLY A 353 -24.41 -26.76 -26.58
N PRO A 354 -24.82 -25.78 -25.74
CA PRO A 354 -25.63 -26.02 -24.55
C PRO A 354 -27.09 -26.41 -24.79
N GLY A 355 -27.42 -26.99 -25.95
CA GLY A 355 -28.76 -27.42 -26.35
C GLY A 355 -29.04 -28.92 -26.18
N GLY A 356 -28.09 -29.72 -25.69
CA GLY A 356 -28.32 -31.15 -25.36
C GLY A 356 -29.09 -31.33 -24.03
N PRO A 357 -29.68 -32.53 -23.78
CA PRO A 357 -30.48 -32.81 -22.56
C PRO A 357 -29.60 -32.81 -21.30
N GLY A 358 -29.41 -31.63 -20.70
CA GLY A 358 -28.63 -31.44 -19.50
C GLY A 358 -28.66 -29.98 -19.04
N ARG A 359 -29.85 -29.51 -18.65
CA ARG A 359 -30.10 -28.12 -18.23
C ARG A 359 -29.28 -27.61 -17.02
N GLU A 360 -28.51 -28.46 -16.37
CA GLU A 360 -27.70 -28.12 -15.15
C GLU A 360 -26.30 -27.65 -15.48
N ALA A 361 -25.78 -27.85 -16.70
CA ALA A 361 -24.43 -27.44 -17.11
C ALA A 361 -24.27 -25.91 -17.33
N ALA A 362 -25.38 -25.20 -17.53
CA ALA A 362 -25.37 -23.75 -17.83
C ALA A 362 -24.91 -22.88 -16.65
N ALA A 363 -25.10 -23.33 -15.42
CA ALA A 363 -24.71 -22.55 -14.24
C ALA A 363 -23.20 -22.62 -13.93
N ALA A 364 -22.50 -23.71 -14.28
CA ALA A 364 -21.06 -23.87 -14.07
C ALA A 364 -20.19 -23.18 -15.14
N ALA A 365 -20.74 -22.96 -16.34
CA ALA A 365 -20.06 -22.26 -17.44
C ALA A 365 -19.89 -20.74 -17.18
N GLY A 366 -20.61 -20.18 -16.22
CA GLY A 366 -20.64 -18.74 -15.98
C GLY A 366 -19.31 -18.13 -15.48
N TYR A 367 -18.57 -18.84 -14.64
CA TYR A 367 -17.38 -18.26 -13.99
C TYR A 367 -16.15 -18.19 -14.91
N GLY A 368 -15.93 -19.14 -15.78
CA GLY A 368 -14.81 -19.14 -16.74
C GLY A 368 -14.94 -18.00 -17.75
N LEU A 369 -16.14 -17.78 -18.30
CA LEU A 369 -16.42 -16.69 -19.26
C LEU A 369 -16.31 -15.31 -18.58
N VAL A 370 -16.77 -15.18 -17.32
CA VAL A 370 -16.63 -13.94 -16.54
C VAL A 370 -15.15 -13.62 -16.30
N GLY A 371 -14.35 -14.59 -15.87
CA GLY A 371 -12.93 -14.37 -15.62
C GLY A 371 -12.12 -14.04 -16.88
N MET A 372 -12.50 -14.61 -18.06
CA MET A 372 -11.88 -14.23 -19.33
C MET A 372 -12.25 -12.80 -19.73
N ARG A 373 -13.51 -12.38 -19.55
CA ARG A 373 -13.98 -11.02 -19.82
C ARG A 373 -13.28 -9.99 -18.94
N GLU A 374 -13.14 -10.27 -17.63
CA GLU A 374 -12.45 -9.39 -16.68
C GLU A 374 -10.97 -9.21 -17.03
N ARG A 375 -10.27 -10.30 -17.35
CA ARG A 375 -8.86 -10.26 -17.78
C ARG A 375 -8.67 -9.43 -19.05
N THR A 376 -9.54 -9.62 -20.02
CA THR A 376 -9.49 -8.84 -21.28
C THR A 376 -9.77 -7.36 -21.02
N ALA A 377 -10.73 -7.04 -20.15
CA ALA A 377 -11.08 -5.67 -19.78
C ALA A 377 -9.95 -4.95 -19.02
N LEU A 378 -9.19 -5.66 -18.17
CA LEU A 378 -8.02 -5.12 -17.47
C LEU A 378 -6.92 -4.66 -18.44
N LEU A 379 -6.84 -5.28 -19.61
CA LEU A 379 -5.91 -4.91 -20.68
C LEU A 379 -6.55 -3.98 -21.73
N HIS A 380 -7.71 -3.39 -21.43
CA HIS A 380 -8.47 -2.53 -22.35
C HIS A 380 -8.86 -3.22 -23.68
N GLY A 381 -8.99 -4.55 -23.66
CA GLY A 381 -9.33 -5.37 -24.82
C GLY A 381 -10.82 -5.63 -24.96
N GLU A 382 -11.19 -6.24 -26.08
CA GLU A 382 -12.56 -6.68 -26.37
C GLU A 382 -12.70 -8.19 -26.20
N PHE A 383 -13.80 -8.65 -25.57
CA PHE A 383 -14.13 -10.06 -25.38
C PHE A 383 -15.54 -10.38 -25.87
N ARG A 384 -15.66 -11.43 -26.70
CA ARG A 384 -16.92 -11.95 -27.19
C ARG A 384 -16.94 -13.47 -27.05
N ALA A 385 -18.04 -14.01 -26.55
CA ALA A 385 -18.25 -15.45 -26.48
C ALA A 385 -19.72 -15.77 -26.73
N GLY A 386 -20.01 -16.80 -27.52
CA GLY A 386 -21.36 -17.20 -27.82
C GLY A 386 -21.46 -18.40 -28.79
N PRO A 387 -22.69 -18.96 -28.94
CA PRO A 387 -22.95 -20.03 -29.87
C PRO A 387 -22.78 -19.55 -31.33
N ARG A 388 -22.35 -20.46 -32.22
CA ARG A 388 -22.19 -20.19 -33.64
C ARG A 388 -23.48 -20.56 -34.39
N PRO A 389 -23.83 -19.80 -35.45
CA PRO A 389 -25.00 -20.15 -36.30
C PRO A 389 -24.89 -21.53 -36.95
N GLU A 390 -23.65 -21.97 -37.21
CA GLU A 390 -23.33 -23.24 -37.89
C GLU A 390 -23.21 -24.42 -36.92
N GLY A 391 -23.45 -24.18 -35.61
CA GLY A 391 -23.21 -25.13 -34.52
C GLY A 391 -21.88 -24.90 -33.84
N GLY A 392 -21.76 -25.32 -32.58
CA GLY A 392 -20.58 -25.11 -31.74
C GLY A 392 -20.57 -23.77 -31.01
N PHE A 393 -19.42 -23.43 -30.41
CA PHE A 393 -19.22 -22.22 -29.62
C PHE A 393 -17.99 -21.47 -30.10
N ARG A 394 -18.00 -20.15 -29.94
CA ARG A 394 -16.92 -19.25 -30.31
C ARG A 394 -16.50 -18.41 -29.09
N VAL A 395 -15.23 -18.38 -28.81
CA VAL A 395 -14.60 -17.42 -27.89
C VAL A 395 -13.65 -16.57 -28.72
N ALA A 396 -13.78 -15.23 -28.63
CA ALA A 396 -12.91 -14.29 -29.32
C ALA A 396 -12.47 -13.20 -28.35
N ALA A 397 -11.16 -12.91 -28.33
CA ALA A 397 -10.59 -11.83 -27.57
C ALA A 397 -9.63 -11.00 -28.44
N ARG A 398 -9.59 -9.69 -28.21
CA ARG A 398 -8.65 -8.76 -28.82
C ARG A 398 -7.95 -7.98 -27.73
N LEU A 399 -6.64 -8.04 -27.70
CA LEU A 399 -5.81 -7.39 -26.72
C LEU A 399 -4.98 -6.30 -27.41
N PRO A 400 -5.18 -5.01 -27.08
CA PRO A 400 -4.40 -3.94 -27.68
C PRO A 400 -2.94 -4.04 -27.27
N LEU A 401 -2.05 -3.77 -28.23
CA LEU A 401 -0.61 -3.78 -28.03
C LEU A 401 -0.14 -2.34 -27.86
N PRO A 402 0.75 -2.06 -26.86
CA PRO A 402 1.29 -0.72 -26.67
C PRO A 402 2.08 -0.28 -27.92
N VAL A 403 1.76 0.90 -28.44
CA VAL A 403 2.46 1.51 -29.57
C VAL A 403 3.88 1.84 -29.11
N GLY A 404 4.89 1.08 -29.58
CA GLY A 404 6.29 1.44 -29.30
C GLY A 404 7.26 0.28 -29.03
N VAL A 405 6.86 -0.96 -29.07
CA VAL A 405 7.81 -2.11 -29.03
C VAL A 405 8.18 -2.45 -30.47
N ARG A 406 9.18 -1.75 -31.01
CA ARG A 406 9.93 -2.13 -32.21
C ARG A 406 11.17 -2.92 -31.84
#